data_1df7d01111ed93d91e57f793a418bc37
#
_entry.id   1df7d01111ed93d91e57f793a418bc37
#
_cell.length_a   1.000
_cell.length_b   1.000
_cell.length_c   1.000
_cell.angle_alpha   90.00
_cell.angle_beta   90.00
_cell.angle_gamma   90.00
#
_symmetry.space_group_name_H-M   'P 1'
#
loop_
_entity.id
_entity.type
_entity.pdbx_description
1 polymer ?
#
loop_
_entity_poly.entity_id
_entity_poly.type
_entity_poly.pdbx_seq_one_letter_code
_entity_poly.pdbx_strand_id
1 'polypeptide(L)'
;MKRLLALLSAAVTALALAVLLPASASAAACGTPWNAAAVYTGGASVSYNGHNWTAKWWTQNEPPSSGGSGVWSDQGPCGGPTDPTPTPTPTPTPTPTRVPGGFPVSQAQFDQMFPNRNPFYTYQGLLDATSAYPGFATTGSDTVRLQEAAAFLANVSHETGGLVYVVEQDTSNYPHYCDASQPYGCPAGQAAYYGRGPIQLSWNFNYKAAGDALGIDLLNNPNLVQTDPAVAWKTGLWYWNTQNGPGTMTAHDAMVNGRGFGETIRSINGSLECNGNNTAQMQHRISLYQSFVQLLGTVPGGNLSC
;
A
#
# COMPACT_ATOMS: atom_id res chain seq x y z
N MET A 1 -72.66 76.45 33.82
CA MET A 1 -71.85 76.75 32.61
C MET A 1 -70.40 76.58 32.95
N LYS A 2 -69.78 75.50 32.67
CA LYS A 2 -68.32 75.32 32.49
C LYS A 2 -68.08 73.86 32.00
N ARG A 3 -67.59 73.80 30.79
CA ARG A 3 -67.27 72.50 30.13
C ARG A 3 -65.95 71.97 30.62
N LEU A 4 -65.86 70.73 31.10
CA LEU A 4 -64.62 70.03 31.39
C LEU A 4 -64.27 69.24 30.11
N LEU A 5 -63.11 69.53 29.51
CA LEU A 5 -62.49 68.66 28.51
C LEU A 5 -61.71 67.57 29.23
N ALA A 6 -62.04 66.31 28.90
CA ALA A 6 -61.26 65.14 29.31
C ALA A 6 -60.27 64.83 28.18
N LEU A 7 -58.98 64.82 28.52
CA LEU A 7 -57.89 64.35 27.64
C LEU A 7 -57.72 62.86 27.83
N LEU A 8 -58.00 62.08 26.78
CA LEU A 8 -57.62 60.64 26.71
C LEU A 8 -56.14 60.53 26.28
N SER A 9 -55.29 60.05 27.17
CA SER A 9 -53.94 59.60 26.83
C SER A 9 -53.97 58.17 26.36
N ALA A 10 -53.70 57.91 25.09
CA ALA A 10 -53.53 56.56 24.56
C ALA A 10 -52.09 56.11 24.78
N ALA A 11 -51.88 55.13 25.65
CA ALA A 11 -50.60 54.47 25.84
C ALA A 11 -50.43 53.40 24.75
N VAL A 12 -49.52 53.58 23.84
CA VAL A 12 -49.13 52.56 22.82
C VAL A 12 -48.07 51.70 23.46
N THR A 13 -48.44 50.46 23.83
CA THR A 13 -47.49 49.41 24.23
C THR A 13 -46.93 48.76 22.98
N ALA A 14 -45.64 49.06 22.70
CA ALA A 14 -44.88 48.35 21.67
C ALA A 14 -44.45 46.98 22.19
N LEU A 15 -45.08 45.95 21.65
CA LEU A 15 -44.69 44.54 21.91
C LEU A 15 -43.46 44.21 21.02
N ALA A 16 -42.27 44.20 21.62
CA ALA A 16 -41.05 43.77 20.94
C ALA A 16 -41.07 42.24 20.78
N LEU A 17 -41.30 41.77 19.57
CA LEU A 17 -41.16 40.34 19.20
C LEU A 17 -39.72 40.03 19.07
N ALA A 18 -39.12 39.41 20.10
CA ALA A 18 -37.77 38.88 20.02
C ALA A 18 -37.75 37.65 19.10
N VAL A 19 -37.25 37.82 17.89
CA VAL A 19 -36.95 36.68 16.98
C VAL A 19 -35.72 35.96 17.50
N LEU A 20 -35.91 34.83 18.13
CA LEU A 20 -34.84 33.89 18.46
C LEU A 20 -34.35 33.25 17.18
N LEU A 21 -33.25 33.76 16.61
CA LEU A 21 -32.54 33.11 15.53
C LEU A 21 -31.87 31.84 16.12
N PRO A 22 -32.05 30.65 15.50
CA PRO A 22 -31.33 29.47 15.96
C PRO A 22 -29.82 29.70 15.81
N ALA A 23 -29.08 29.57 16.87
CA ALA A 23 -27.62 29.60 16.83
C ALA A 23 -27.16 28.40 15.96
N SER A 24 -26.59 28.69 14.81
CA SER A 24 -25.95 27.66 13.99
C SER A 24 -24.78 27.09 14.82
N ALA A 25 -24.93 25.84 15.29
CA ALA A 25 -23.82 25.13 15.93
C ALA A 25 -22.71 24.98 14.88
N SER A 26 -21.60 25.65 15.07
CA SER A 26 -20.39 25.43 14.24
C SER A 26 -19.93 24.00 14.44
N ALA A 27 -19.76 23.24 13.38
CA ALA A 27 -19.22 21.90 13.48
C ALA A 27 -17.80 21.96 14.05
N ALA A 28 -17.45 21.02 14.92
CA ALA A 28 -16.13 20.95 15.53
C ALA A 28 -15.05 20.72 14.45
N ALA A 29 -13.84 21.17 14.69
CA ALA A 29 -12.70 20.86 13.81
C ALA A 29 -12.49 19.34 13.75
N CYS A 30 -12.14 18.79 12.57
CA CYS A 30 -11.80 17.38 12.45
C CYS A 30 -10.49 17.08 13.17
N GLY A 31 -10.48 16.01 13.96
CA GLY A 31 -9.29 15.47 14.60
C GLY A 31 -8.32 14.82 13.61
N THR A 32 -7.30 14.15 14.14
CA THR A 32 -6.35 13.36 13.35
C THR A 32 -7.09 12.28 12.55
N PRO A 33 -6.84 12.11 11.24
CA PRO A 33 -7.46 11.05 10.45
C PRO A 33 -7.20 9.65 11.00
N TRP A 34 -8.21 8.79 10.97
CA TRP A 34 -8.05 7.39 11.31
C TRP A 34 -7.05 6.68 10.39
N ASN A 35 -6.27 5.77 10.95
CA ASN A 35 -5.29 4.98 10.21
C ASN A 35 -5.43 3.50 10.60
N ALA A 36 -5.58 2.61 9.60
CA ALA A 36 -5.75 1.18 9.80
C ALA A 36 -4.56 0.50 10.52
N ALA A 37 -3.34 0.99 10.33
CA ALA A 37 -2.14 0.44 10.97
C ALA A 37 -1.95 0.88 12.43
N ALA A 38 -2.64 1.95 12.85
CA ALA A 38 -2.50 2.48 14.19
C ALA A 38 -3.30 1.66 15.21
N VAL A 39 -2.78 1.58 16.43
CA VAL A 39 -3.50 1.05 17.59
C VAL A 39 -4.18 2.23 18.32
N TYR A 40 -5.45 2.06 18.64
CA TYR A 40 -6.23 3.01 19.40
C TYR A 40 -6.69 2.37 20.71
N THR A 41 -6.53 3.11 21.80
CA THR A 41 -7.01 2.70 23.14
C THR A 41 -8.22 3.52 23.54
N GLY A 42 -8.93 3.13 24.59
CA GLY A 42 -10.08 3.87 25.08
C GLY A 42 -9.74 5.35 25.34
N GLY A 43 -10.58 6.24 24.78
CA GLY A 43 -10.38 7.69 24.80
C GLY A 43 -9.61 8.25 23.60
N ALA A 44 -8.99 7.44 22.76
CA ALA A 44 -8.33 7.92 21.53
C ALA A 44 -9.36 8.50 20.56
N SER A 45 -9.09 9.72 20.04
CA SER A 45 -9.98 10.43 19.13
C SER A 45 -9.39 10.52 17.73
N VAL A 46 -10.23 10.27 16.69
CA VAL A 46 -9.86 10.33 15.28
C VAL A 46 -10.98 10.97 14.46
N SER A 47 -10.68 11.40 13.24
CA SER A 47 -11.68 11.77 12.25
C SER A 47 -11.79 10.67 11.17
N TYR A 48 -13.02 10.40 10.72
CA TYR A 48 -13.31 9.44 9.66
C TYR A 48 -14.65 9.76 9.00
N ASN A 49 -14.69 9.81 7.66
CA ASN A 49 -15.89 10.12 6.86
C ASN A 49 -16.62 11.40 7.30
N GLY A 50 -15.88 12.47 7.64
CA GLY A 50 -16.46 13.77 8.00
C GLY A 50 -17.02 13.85 9.42
N HIS A 51 -16.77 12.85 10.27
CA HIS A 51 -17.14 12.82 11.69
C HIS A 51 -15.90 12.67 12.57
N ASN A 52 -15.97 13.17 13.79
CA ASN A 52 -15.04 12.83 14.86
C ASN A 52 -15.54 11.58 15.60
N TRP A 53 -14.63 10.69 15.94
CA TRP A 53 -14.91 9.41 16.61
C TRP A 53 -13.98 9.24 17.82
N THR A 54 -14.47 8.61 18.87
CA THR A 54 -13.68 8.25 20.05
C THR A 54 -13.73 6.75 20.26
N ALA A 55 -12.58 6.11 20.40
CA ALA A 55 -12.48 4.70 20.75
C ALA A 55 -12.95 4.46 22.20
N LYS A 56 -13.81 3.48 22.45
CA LYS A 56 -14.30 3.11 23.79
C LYS A 56 -13.31 2.20 24.52
N TRP A 57 -12.61 1.35 23.77
CA TRP A 57 -11.58 0.44 24.25
C TRP A 57 -10.55 0.18 23.14
N TRP A 58 -9.65 -0.75 23.33
CA TRP A 58 -8.60 -1.08 22.38
C TRP A 58 -9.16 -1.56 21.03
N THR A 59 -8.62 -1.02 19.94
CA THR A 59 -8.93 -1.45 18.55
C THR A 59 -7.75 -1.20 17.62
N GLN A 60 -7.65 -2.00 16.57
CA GLN A 60 -6.71 -1.85 15.47
C GLN A 60 -7.36 -2.37 14.18
N ASN A 61 -7.10 -1.71 13.06
CA ASN A 61 -7.60 -2.09 11.74
C ASN A 61 -9.14 -2.20 11.65
N GLU A 62 -9.86 -1.46 12.49
CA GLU A 62 -11.32 -1.41 12.50
C GLU A 62 -11.78 0.02 12.24
N PRO A 63 -12.31 0.34 11.03
CA PRO A 63 -12.67 1.70 10.69
C PRO A 63 -13.87 2.17 11.54
N PRO A 64 -13.87 3.47 11.96
CA PRO A 64 -14.98 4.03 12.72
C PRO A 64 -16.32 3.90 11.99
N SER A 65 -17.31 3.35 12.70
CA SER A 65 -18.69 3.22 12.22
C SER A 65 -19.67 3.17 13.39
N SER A 66 -20.92 3.54 13.15
CA SER A 66 -22.01 3.44 14.13
C SER A 66 -22.56 2.00 14.28
N GLY A 67 -21.99 1.04 13.51
CA GLY A 67 -22.30 -0.40 13.56
C GLY A 67 -21.06 -1.22 13.88
N GLY A 68 -21.11 -2.52 13.63
CA GLY A 68 -19.97 -3.43 13.86
C GLY A 68 -19.77 -3.79 15.32
N SER A 69 -18.52 -3.85 15.77
CA SER A 69 -18.15 -4.19 17.17
C SER A 69 -18.63 -3.17 18.20
N GLY A 70 -19.05 -1.97 17.77
CA GLY A 70 -19.43 -0.88 18.65
C GLY A 70 -18.25 -0.22 19.39
N VAL A 71 -17.01 -0.47 18.98
CA VAL A 71 -15.81 0.09 19.60
C VAL A 71 -15.70 1.59 19.44
N TRP A 72 -16.31 2.18 18.43
CA TRP A 72 -16.29 3.61 18.17
C TRP A 72 -17.56 4.31 18.64
N SER A 73 -17.41 5.51 19.19
CA SER A 73 -18.47 6.44 19.53
C SER A 73 -18.40 7.64 18.61
N ASP A 74 -19.46 7.89 17.86
CA ASP A 74 -19.60 9.06 17.00
C ASP A 74 -19.73 10.33 17.87
N GLN A 75 -18.88 11.31 17.62
CA GLN A 75 -18.88 12.61 18.31
C GLN A 75 -19.52 13.71 17.44
N GLY A 76 -20.11 13.32 16.32
CA GLY A 76 -20.79 14.23 15.40
C GLY A 76 -19.92 14.72 14.24
N PRO A 77 -20.56 15.48 13.31
CA PRO A 77 -19.88 15.98 12.13
C PRO A 77 -18.77 16.96 12.48
N CYS A 78 -17.68 16.88 11.75
CA CYS A 78 -16.56 17.81 11.84
C CYS A 78 -16.36 18.55 10.51
N GLY A 79 -15.71 19.74 10.53
CA GLY A 79 -15.46 20.53 9.33
C GLY A 79 -16.53 21.59 9.09
N GLY A 80 -16.83 22.42 10.08
CA GLY A 80 -17.69 23.60 9.93
C GLY A 80 -17.13 24.61 8.92
N PRO A 81 -17.98 25.58 8.43
CA PRO A 81 -17.57 26.55 7.42
C PRO A 81 -16.38 27.36 7.94
N THR A 82 -15.24 27.17 7.37
CA THR A 82 -14.12 28.07 7.53
C THR A 82 -14.44 29.33 6.75
N ASP A 83 -14.59 30.47 7.45
CA ASP A 83 -14.42 31.78 6.84
C ASP A 83 -13.08 31.77 6.09
N PRO A 84 -12.98 32.30 4.86
CA PRO A 84 -11.76 32.21 4.10
C PRO A 84 -10.68 33.10 4.70
N THR A 85 -10.06 32.65 5.79
CA THR A 85 -8.69 33.05 6.08
C THR A 85 -7.89 32.62 4.85
N PRO A 86 -7.06 33.49 4.22
CA PRO A 86 -6.28 33.07 3.07
C PRO A 86 -5.51 31.82 3.48
N THR A 87 -6.00 30.68 3.01
CA THR A 87 -5.31 29.42 3.10
C THR A 87 -3.89 29.70 2.62
N PRO A 88 -2.83 29.45 3.43
CA PRO A 88 -1.51 29.38 2.83
C PRO A 88 -1.68 28.41 1.69
N THR A 89 -1.50 28.92 0.47
CA THR A 89 -1.45 28.09 -0.74
C THR A 89 -0.63 26.90 -0.33
N PRO A 90 -1.16 25.64 -0.34
CA PRO A 90 -0.35 24.51 0.02
C PRO A 90 0.90 24.67 -0.84
N THR A 91 2.04 24.85 -0.19
CA THR A 91 3.31 24.73 -0.88
C THR A 91 3.14 23.42 -1.63
N PRO A 92 3.14 23.42 -2.97
CA PRO A 92 2.92 22.18 -3.70
C PRO A 92 3.92 21.23 -3.11
N THR A 93 3.41 20.16 -2.44
CA THR A 93 4.26 19.00 -2.11
C THR A 93 4.99 18.77 -3.41
N PRO A 94 6.33 18.83 -3.45
CA PRO A 94 7.04 18.74 -4.72
C PRO A 94 6.48 17.49 -5.37
N THR A 95 5.70 17.68 -6.43
CA THR A 95 5.27 16.57 -7.29
C THR A 95 6.59 15.90 -7.61
N PRO A 96 6.81 14.64 -7.19
CA PRO A 96 8.10 14.01 -7.40
C PRO A 96 8.42 14.23 -8.86
N THR A 97 9.55 14.88 -9.14
CA THR A 97 9.94 15.26 -10.50
C THR A 97 10.09 13.93 -11.21
N ARG A 98 9.02 13.54 -11.88
CA ARG A 98 8.93 12.28 -12.59
C ARG A 98 9.90 12.37 -13.74
N VAL A 99 10.97 11.59 -13.70
CA VAL A 99 11.88 11.44 -14.82
C VAL A 99 11.05 10.81 -15.95
N PRO A 100 10.80 11.49 -17.07
CA PRO A 100 10.04 10.91 -18.18
C PRO A 100 10.71 9.60 -18.60
N GLY A 101 9.96 8.48 -18.54
CA GLY A 101 10.47 7.15 -18.89
C GLY A 101 11.21 6.37 -17.79
N GLY A 102 11.41 6.94 -16.59
CA GLY A 102 12.02 6.25 -15.46
C GLY A 102 11.02 5.48 -14.57
N PHE A 103 11.55 4.74 -13.59
CA PHE A 103 10.74 4.06 -12.57
C PHE A 103 9.83 5.05 -11.85
N PRO A 104 8.50 4.79 -11.75
CA PRO A 104 7.52 5.84 -11.40
C PRO A 104 7.38 6.08 -9.89
N VAL A 105 8.07 5.34 -9.03
CA VAL A 105 8.06 5.51 -7.59
C VAL A 105 9.27 6.32 -7.16
N SER A 106 9.07 7.37 -6.38
CA SER A 106 10.19 8.14 -5.80
C SER A 106 10.79 7.45 -4.58
N GLN A 107 12.02 7.83 -4.21
CA GLN A 107 12.65 7.34 -2.99
C GLN A 107 11.79 7.61 -1.75
N ALA A 108 11.21 8.81 -1.62
CA ALA A 108 10.35 9.15 -0.49
C ALA A 108 9.11 8.25 -0.40
N GLN A 109 8.49 7.91 -1.53
CA GLN A 109 7.38 6.96 -1.57
C GLN A 109 7.83 5.53 -1.22
N PHE A 110 8.98 5.10 -1.74
CA PHE A 110 9.58 3.82 -1.37
C PHE A 110 9.88 3.74 0.14
N ASP A 111 10.43 4.81 0.73
CA ASP A 111 10.69 4.88 2.17
C ASP A 111 9.40 4.84 3.00
N GLN A 112 8.30 5.42 2.50
CA GLN A 112 6.98 5.34 3.13
C GLN A 112 6.36 3.93 3.01
N MET A 113 6.56 3.23 1.89
CA MET A 113 6.10 1.85 1.71
C MET A 113 6.84 0.88 2.66
N PHE A 114 8.12 1.15 2.94
CA PHE A 114 9.01 0.23 3.64
C PHE A 114 9.79 0.94 4.77
N PRO A 115 9.10 1.48 5.78
CA PRO A 115 9.74 2.29 6.83
C PRO A 115 10.72 1.49 7.72
N ASN A 116 10.53 0.18 7.81
CA ASN A 116 11.32 -0.73 8.66
C ASN A 116 12.17 -1.71 7.84
N ARG A 117 12.40 -1.44 6.55
CA ARG A 117 13.15 -2.36 5.68
C ARG A 117 14.58 -2.58 6.17
N ASN A 118 15.10 -3.75 5.86
CA ASN A 118 16.52 -4.05 6.03
C ASN A 118 17.34 -3.09 5.15
N PRO A 119 18.43 -2.49 5.68
CA PRO A 119 19.31 -1.62 4.91
C PRO A 119 19.90 -2.24 3.64
N PHE A 120 19.91 -3.56 3.53
CA PHE A 120 20.26 -4.29 2.32
C PHE A 120 19.38 -3.90 1.12
N TYR A 121 18.08 -3.69 1.33
CA TYR A 121 17.15 -3.30 0.26
C TYR A 121 17.17 -1.80 0.01
N THR A 122 18.20 -1.34 -0.72
CA THR A 122 18.32 0.08 -1.07
C THR A 122 17.43 0.43 -2.25
N TYR A 123 16.90 1.66 -2.25
CA TYR A 123 16.19 2.21 -3.40
C TYR A 123 17.08 2.31 -4.64
N GLN A 124 18.35 2.68 -4.47
CA GLN A 124 19.32 2.72 -5.57
C GLN A 124 19.53 1.34 -6.19
N GLY A 125 19.64 0.28 -5.37
CA GLY A 125 19.73 -1.09 -5.88
C GLY A 125 18.53 -1.50 -6.73
N LEU A 126 17.32 -1.07 -6.36
CA LEU A 126 16.12 -1.26 -7.19
C LEU A 126 16.25 -0.51 -8.51
N LEU A 127 16.65 0.77 -8.50
CA LEU A 127 16.85 1.55 -9.73
C LEU A 127 17.89 0.92 -10.65
N ASP A 128 19.02 0.48 -10.11
CA ASP A 128 20.08 -0.16 -10.88
C ASP A 128 19.59 -1.46 -11.55
N ALA A 129 18.69 -2.19 -10.86
CA ALA A 129 18.11 -3.41 -11.37
C ALA A 129 17.09 -3.17 -12.50
N THR A 130 16.38 -2.04 -12.52
CA THR A 130 15.38 -1.75 -13.58
C THR A 130 16.00 -1.67 -14.97
N SER A 131 17.30 -1.37 -15.07
CA SER A 131 18.02 -1.34 -16.34
C SER A 131 18.02 -2.69 -17.07
N ALA A 132 17.93 -3.81 -16.33
CA ALA A 132 17.87 -5.15 -16.91
C ALA A 132 16.51 -5.45 -17.54
N TYR A 133 15.45 -4.74 -17.13
CA TYR A 133 14.08 -4.91 -17.62
C TYR A 133 13.45 -3.54 -17.93
N PRO A 134 13.84 -2.88 -19.02
CA PRO A 134 13.43 -1.49 -19.30
C PRO A 134 11.92 -1.33 -19.53
N GLY A 135 11.17 -2.40 -19.80
CA GLY A 135 9.71 -2.42 -19.90
C GLY A 135 9.00 -2.37 -18.53
N PHE A 136 9.70 -2.77 -17.47
CA PHE A 136 9.10 -2.82 -16.12
C PHE A 136 8.68 -1.43 -15.63
N ALA A 137 7.41 -1.29 -15.29
CA ALA A 137 6.79 -0.05 -14.81
C ALA A 137 7.01 1.17 -15.71
N THR A 138 7.29 0.93 -17.00
CA THR A 138 7.47 1.96 -18.03
C THR A 138 6.53 1.76 -19.22
N THR A 139 5.84 0.62 -19.29
CA THR A 139 4.92 0.25 -20.37
C THR A 139 3.50 0.73 -20.07
N GLY A 140 2.79 1.18 -21.12
CA GLY A 140 1.39 1.60 -21.04
C GLY A 140 1.18 3.03 -20.53
N SER A 141 -0.05 3.32 -20.07
CA SER A 141 -0.41 4.63 -19.49
C SER A 141 0.26 4.85 -18.15
N ASP A 142 0.26 6.10 -17.68
CA ASP A 142 0.77 6.43 -16.36
C ASP A 142 0.09 5.64 -15.23
N THR A 143 -1.22 5.38 -15.36
CA THR A 143 -1.96 4.55 -14.42
C THR A 143 -1.42 3.12 -14.42
N VAL A 144 -1.21 2.50 -15.57
CA VAL A 144 -0.69 1.13 -15.70
C VAL A 144 0.73 1.03 -15.12
N ARG A 145 1.59 2.00 -15.40
CA ARG A 145 2.97 2.04 -14.88
C ARG A 145 2.99 2.13 -13.34
N LEU A 146 2.15 2.97 -12.75
CA LEU A 146 2.02 3.08 -11.30
C LEU A 146 1.41 1.81 -10.69
N GLN A 147 0.41 1.23 -11.35
CA GLN A 147 -0.19 -0.04 -10.92
C GLN A 147 0.83 -1.18 -10.95
N GLU A 148 1.63 -1.30 -11.99
CA GLU A 148 2.66 -2.34 -12.08
C GLU A 148 3.73 -2.18 -11.00
N ALA A 149 4.24 -0.95 -10.79
CA ALA A 149 5.20 -0.69 -9.73
C ALA A 149 4.63 -1.03 -8.34
N ALA A 150 3.39 -0.61 -8.05
CA ALA A 150 2.71 -0.94 -6.80
C ALA A 150 2.50 -2.45 -6.64
N ALA A 151 2.13 -3.15 -7.71
CA ALA A 151 1.89 -4.60 -7.70
C ALA A 151 3.18 -5.39 -7.41
N PHE A 152 4.28 -5.04 -8.04
CA PHE A 152 5.58 -5.63 -7.75
C PHE A 152 5.98 -5.39 -6.29
N LEU A 153 5.94 -4.13 -5.84
CA LEU A 153 6.33 -3.77 -4.47
C LEU A 153 5.42 -4.40 -3.41
N ALA A 154 4.12 -4.56 -3.68
CA ALA A 154 3.19 -5.24 -2.77
C ALA A 154 3.51 -6.73 -2.63
N ASN A 155 3.81 -7.42 -3.74
CA ASN A 155 4.19 -8.82 -3.71
C ASN A 155 5.52 -9.02 -2.96
N VAL A 156 6.55 -8.23 -3.26
CA VAL A 156 7.84 -8.35 -2.54
C VAL A 156 7.71 -7.96 -1.07
N SER A 157 6.81 -7.03 -0.73
CA SER A 157 6.48 -6.72 0.66
C SER A 157 5.93 -7.93 1.40
N HIS A 158 5.00 -8.65 0.76
CA HIS A 158 4.43 -9.87 1.31
C HIS A 158 5.47 -10.97 1.52
N GLU A 159 6.29 -11.23 0.50
CA GLU A 159 7.33 -12.29 0.52
C GLU A 159 8.39 -12.08 1.61
N THR A 160 8.65 -10.84 1.97
CA THR A 160 9.80 -10.46 2.81
C THR A 160 9.42 -9.82 4.14
N GLY A 161 8.12 -9.79 4.49
CA GLY A 161 7.63 -9.10 5.68
C GLY A 161 7.93 -7.59 5.66
N GLY A 162 7.70 -6.94 4.51
CA GLY A 162 7.97 -5.51 4.33
C GLY A 162 9.45 -5.19 4.02
N LEU A 163 10.12 -6.03 3.25
CA LEU A 163 11.56 -5.96 2.96
C LEU A 163 12.44 -6.10 4.23
N VAL A 164 11.96 -6.78 5.26
CA VAL A 164 12.74 -7.05 6.48
C VAL A 164 13.65 -8.26 6.28
N TYR A 165 13.12 -9.33 5.70
CA TYR A 165 13.84 -10.58 5.53
C TYR A 165 14.54 -10.66 4.17
N VAL A 166 15.85 -10.84 4.20
CA VAL A 166 16.68 -11.04 2.99
C VAL A 166 16.71 -12.51 2.59
N VAL A 167 16.62 -13.40 3.58
CA VAL A 167 16.66 -14.85 3.40
C VAL A 167 15.48 -15.51 4.09
N GLU A 168 15.10 -16.68 3.62
CA GLU A 168 14.09 -17.54 4.24
C GLU A 168 14.42 -17.78 5.70
N GLN A 169 13.40 -17.66 6.56
CA GLN A 169 13.58 -17.74 8.02
C GLN A 169 13.52 -19.19 8.54
N ASP A 170 12.80 -20.06 7.84
CA ASP A 170 12.72 -21.47 8.21
C ASP A 170 13.88 -22.26 7.61
N THR A 171 14.96 -22.36 8.37
CA THR A 171 16.18 -23.08 7.94
C THR A 171 15.98 -24.58 7.75
N SER A 172 14.90 -25.17 8.28
CA SER A 172 14.57 -26.58 8.06
C SER A 172 14.20 -26.90 6.62
N ASN A 173 13.76 -25.89 5.85
CA ASN A 173 13.43 -26.02 4.44
C ASN A 173 14.66 -26.02 3.52
N TYR A 174 15.80 -25.51 3.96
CA TYR A 174 16.97 -25.31 3.09
C TYR A 174 17.37 -26.53 2.26
N PRO A 175 17.42 -27.77 2.82
CA PRO A 175 17.78 -28.96 2.05
C PRO A 175 16.78 -29.36 0.97
N HIS A 176 15.56 -28.81 0.99
CA HIS A 176 14.50 -29.21 0.07
C HIS A 176 14.61 -28.52 -1.30
N TYR A 177 15.35 -27.43 -1.41
CA TYR A 177 15.42 -26.60 -2.63
C TYR A 177 16.50 -27.04 -3.65
N CYS A 178 17.01 -28.26 -3.53
CA CYS A 178 17.90 -28.86 -4.49
C CYS A 178 17.20 -30.01 -5.23
N ASP A 179 16.89 -29.77 -6.51
CA ASP A 179 16.49 -30.84 -7.43
C ASP A 179 17.76 -31.46 -8.05
N ALA A 180 18.23 -32.56 -7.46
CA ALA A 180 19.42 -33.27 -7.90
C ALA A 180 19.24 -33.98 -9.25
N SER A 181 18.01 -34.08 -9.78
CA SER A 181 17.73 -34.65 -11.11
C SER A 181 18.10 -33.72 -12.25
N GLN A 182 18.31 -32.44 -11.96
CA GLN A 182 18.78 -31.49 -12.96
C GLN A 182 20.19 -31.85 -13.44
N PRO A 183 20.52 -31.70 -14.74
CA PRO A 183 21.80 -32.14 -15.31
C PRO A 183 23.03 -31.44 -14.67
N TYR A 184 22.85 -30.28 -14.08
CA TYR A 184 23.89 -29.51 -13.37
C TYR A 184 23.91 -29.77 -11.86
N GLY A 185 22.93 -30.53 -11.33
CA GLY A 185 22.82 -30.84 -9.90
C GLY A 185 22.77 -29.61 -9.00
N CYS A 186 23.43 -29.71 -7.86
CA CYS A 186 23.49 -28.66 -6.84
C CYS A 186 24.95 -28.34 -6.46
N PRO A 187 25.72 -27.68 -7.33
CA PRO A 187 27.16 -27.47 -7.13
C PRO A 187 27.52 -26.63 -5.91
N ALA A 188 26.65 -25.72 -5.47
CA ALA A 188 26.87 -24.93 -4.24
C ALA A 188 26.50 -25.70 -2.96
N GLY A 189 25.93 -26.92 -3.09
CA GLY A 189 25.51 -27.78 -1.97
C GLY A 189 24.00 -27.96 -1.87
N GLN A 190 23.58 -29.07 -1.22
CA GLN A 190 22.18 -29.48 -1.08
C GLN A 190 21.31 -28.40 -0.42
N ALA A 191 21.81 -27.69 0.58
CA ALA A 191 21.07 -26.68 1.35
C ALA A 191 21.36 -25.23 0.88
N ALA A 192 21.83 -25.04 -0.36
CA ALA A 192 22.33 -23.75 -0.80
C ALA A 192 21.30 -22.89 -1.54
N TYR A 193 20.14 -23.43 -1.95
CA TYR A 193 19.23 -22.79 -2.89
C TYR A 193 17.90 -22.34 -2.26
N TYR A 194 17.95 -22.00 -0.96
CA TYR A 194 16.80 -21.48 -0.21
C TYR A 194 16.40 -20.08 -0.67
N GLY A 195 15.24 -19.64 -0.22
CA GLY A 195 14.64 -18.36 -0.58
C GLY A 195 15.52 -17.16 -0.24
N ARG A 196 15.83 -16.31 -1.23
CA ARG A 196 16.62 -15.08 -1.08
C ARG A 196 16.06 -13.91 -1.88
N GLY A 197 16.35 -12.73 -1.37
CA GLY A 197 16.03 -11.48 -2.05
C GLY A 197 14.54 -11.13 -2.02
N PRO A 198 14.12 -10.13 -2.82
CA PRO A 198 12.78 -9.53 -2.69
C PRO A 198 11.64 -10.46 -3.12
N ILE A 199 11.91 -11.47 -3.95
CA ILE A 199 10.92 -12.46 -4.40
C ILE A 199 11.13 -13.84 -3.77
N GLN A 200 12.05 -13.97 -2.82
CA GLN A 200 12.42 -15.24 -2.18
C GLN A 200 12.77 -16.32 -3.23
N LEU A 201 13.65 -15.95 -4.18
CA LEU A 201 14.14 -16.87 -5.21
C LEU A 201 14.66 -18.15 -4.57
N SER A 202 14.11 -19.30 -4.92
CA SER A 202 14.45 -20.63 -4.39
C SER A 202 14.54 -21.65 -5.51
N TRP A 203 15.13 -22.81 -5.21
CA TRP A 203 15.43 -23.92 -6.11
C TRP A 203 16.64 -23.71 -7.04
N ASN A 204 17.49 -24.71 -7.15
CA ASN A 204 18.68 -24.66 -7.99
C ASN A 204 18.37 -24.33 -9.47
N PHE A 205 17.25 -24.82 -9.99
CA PHE A 205 16.86 -24.54 -11.37
C PHE A 205 16.45 -23.06 -11.58
N ASN A 206 15.84 -22.41 -10.59
CA ASN A 206 15.53 -20.98 -10.68
C ASN A 206 16.80 -20.13 -10.52
N TYR A 207 17.73 -20.49 -9.63
CA TYR A 207 19.03 -19.82 -9.52
C TYR A 207 19.81 -19.94 -10.84
N LYS A 208 19.79 -21.13 -11.48
CA LYS A 208 20.42 -21.34 -12.81
C LYS A 208 19.77 -20.45 -13.87
N ALA A 209 18.45 -20.50 -13.98
CA ALA A 209 17.72 -19.78 -15.02
C ALA A 209 17.85 -18.24 -14.85
N ALA A 210 17.74 -17.74 -13.62
CA ALA A 210 17.99 -16.32 -13.33
C ALA A 210 19.43 -15.93 -13.63
N GLY A 211 20.39 -16.77 -13.25
CA GLY A 211 21.80 -16.54 -13.52
C GLY A 211 22.13 -16.44 -15.00
N ASP A 212 21.61 -17.39 -15.80
CA ASP A 212 21.78 -17.40 -17.25
C ASP A 212 21.19 -16.14 -17.90
N ALA A 213 19.97 -15.76 -17.50
CA ALA A 213 19.28 -14.59 -18.03
C ALA A 213 19.98 -13.27 -17.69
N LEU A 214 20.60 -13.19 -16.52
CA LEU A 214 21.24 -11.99 -16.00
C LEU A 214 22.76 -11.93 -16.33
N GLY A 215 23.35 -13.02 -16.87
CA GLY A 215 24.79 -13.13 -17.09
C GLY A 215 25.60 -13.20 -15.77
N ILE A 216 25.01 -13.77 -14.71
CA ILE A 216 25.61 -13.91 -13.37
C ILE A 216 25.59 -15.37 -12.96
N ASP A 217 26.71 -15.93 -12.53
CA ASP A 217 26.76 -17.34 -12.08
C ASP A 217 26.11 -17.50 -10.70
N LEU A 218 24.78 -17.53 -10.67
CA LEU A 218 24.00 -17.71 -9.45
C LEU A 218 23.91 -19.19 -9.02
N LEU A 219 24.12 -20.12 -9.92
CA LEU A 219 24.09 -21.55 -9.59
C LEU A 219 25.26 -21.92 -8.68
N ASN A 220 26.48 -21.45 -8.96
CA ASN A 220 27.64 -21.67 -8.11
C ASN A 220 27.78 -20.66 -6.97
N ASN A 221 27.18 -19.47 -7.12
CA ASN A 221 27.28 -18.37 -6.16
C ASN A 221 25.91 -17.85 -5.72
N PRO A 222 25.01 -18.69 -5.15
CA PRO A 222 23.66 -18.28 -4.77
C PRO A 222 23.64 -17.17 -3.71
N ASN A 223 24.70 -17.06 -2.91
CA ASN A 223 24.83 -16.03 -1.87
C ASN A 223 24.89 -14.60 -2.45
N LEU A 224 25.19 -14.40 -3.72
CA LEU A 224 25.13 -13.07 -4.36
C LEU A 224 23.72 -12.44 -4.20
N VAL A 225 22.66 -13.25 -4.19
CA VAL A 225 21.29 -12.76 -4.01
C VAL A 225 21.01 -12.22 -2.60
N GLN A 226 21.87 -12.52 -1.62
CA GLN A 226 21.73 -11.98 -0.24
C GLN A 226 22.84 -11.00 0.14
N THR A 227 23.87 -10.81 -0.71
CA THR A 227 25.01 -9.95 -0.41
C THR A 227 25.16 -8.76 -1.36
N ASP A 228 24.52 -8.82 -2.54
CA ASP A 228 24.50 -7.73 -3.52
C ASP A 228 23.04 -7.26 -3.74
N PRO A 229 22.68 -6.03 -3.31
CA PRO A 229 21.34 -5.49 -3.46
C PRO A 229 20.87 -5.41 -4.92
N ALA A 230 21.74 -5.05 -5.85
CA ALA A 230 21.37 -4.95 -7.26
C ALA A 230 21.10 -6.33 -7.88
N VAL A 231 21.88 -7.34 -7.51
CA VAL A 231 21.63 -8.74 -7.92
C VAL A 231 20.31 -9.24 -7.34
N ALA A 232 20.06 -8.98 -6.05
CA ALA A 232 18.81 -9.36 -5.41
C ALA A 232 17.59 -8.77 -6.14
N TRP A 233 17.59 -7.47 -6.42
CA TRP A 233 16.50 -6.83 -7.15
C TRP A 233 16.38 -7.33 -8.60
N LYS A 234 17.50 -7.59 -9.28
CA LYS A 234 17.48 -8.17 -10.64
C LYS A 234 16.81 -9.54 -10.67
N THR A 235 17.02 -10.40 -9.66
CA THR A 235 16.32 -11.70 -9.60
C THR A 235 14.82 -11.55 -9.41
N GLY A 236 14.37 -10.57 -8.61
CA GLY A 236 12.95 -10.24 -8.46
C GLY A 236 12.33 -9.75 -9.77
N LEU A 237 13.02 -8.85 -10.48
CA LEU A 237 12.56 -8.35 -11.77
C LEU A 237 12.64 -9.42 -12.87
N TRP A 238 13.63 -10.30 -12.83
CA TRP A 238 13.69 -11.46 -13.70
C TRP A 238 12.42 -12.31 -13.57
N TYR A 239 12.07 -12.70 -12.35
CA TYR A 239 10.86 -13.48 -12.11
C TYR A 239 9.61 -12.75 -12.60
N TRP A 240 9.44 -11.49 -12.23
CA TRP A 240 8.30 -10.65 -12.57
C TRP A 240 8.06 -10.55 -14.07
N ASN A 241 9.13 -10.39 -14.86
CA ASN A 241 9.04 -10.14 -16.31
C ASN A 241 9.10 -11.40 -17.16
N THR A 242 9.55 -12.55 -16.62
CA THR A 242 9.86 -13.73 -17.45
C THR A 242 9.25 -15.03 -16.98
N GLN A 243 8.76 -15.10 -15.72
CA GLN A 243 8.26 -16.34 -15.16
C GLN A 243 6.75 -16.31 -15.01
N ASN A 244 6.08 -17.38 -15.47
CA ASN A 244 4.65 -17.59 -15.28
C ASN A 244 4.36 -18.25 -13.93
N GLY A 245 5.34 -18.95 -13.36
CA GLY A 245 5.14 -19.79 -12.18
C GLY A 245 3.95 -20.76 -12.36
N PRO A 246 3.08 -20.89 -11.36
CA PRO A 246 1.85 -21.70 -11.51
C PRO A 246 0.74 -21.00 -12.31
N GLY A 247 0.97 -19.77 -12.78
CA GLY A 247 0.02 -19.01 -13.62
C GLY A 247 0.15 -19.33 -15.12
N THR A 248 -0.57 -18.56 -15.93
CA THR A 248 -0.59 -18.69 -17.39
C THR A 248 0.15 -17.56 -18.11
N MET A 249 0.57 -16.55 -17.37
CA MET A 249 1.27 -15.36 -17.88
C MET A 249 2.24 -14.82 -16.83
N THR A 250 3.18 -13.99 -17.27
CA THR A 250 4.07 -13.27 -16.34
C THR A 250 3.29 -12.22 -15.53
N ALA A 251 3.80 -11.84 -14.38
CA ALA A 251 3.20 -10.76 -13.61
C ALA A 251 3.25 -9.41 -14.37
N HIS A 252 4.32 -9.16 -15.12
CA HIS A 252 4.41 -8.02 -16.03
C HIS A 252 3.26 -8.01 -17.05
N ASP A 253 3.08 -9.11 -17.80
CA ASP A 253 2.00 -9.23 -18.78
C ASP A 253 0.62 -9.07 -18.15
N ALA A 254 0.42 -9.59 -16.95
CA ALA A 254 -0.83 -9.43 -16.21
C ALA A 254 -1.17 -7.95 -15.97
N MET A 255 -0.19 -7.15 -15.56
CA MET A 255 -0.41 -5.73 -15.28
C MET A 255 -0.54 -4.89 -16.54
N VAL A 256 0.37 -5.05 -17.51
CA VAL A 256 0.37 -4.20 -18.71
C VAL A 256 -0.80 -4.47 -19.65
N ASN A 257 -1.36 -5.68 -19.61
CA ASN A 257 -2.53 -6.08 -20.43
C ASN A 257 -3.86 -6.02 -19.65
N GLY A 258 -3.88 -5.41 -18.45
CA GLY A 258 -5.10 -5.20 -17.68
C GLY A 258 -5.76 -6.48 -17.15
N ARG A 259 -4.99 -7.56 -16.97
CA ARG A 259 -5.49 -8.83 -16.41
C ARG A 259 -5.68 -8.75 -14.90
N GLY A 260 -5.01 -7.79 -14.25
CA GLY A 260 -5.21 -7.40 -12.87
C GLY A 260 -4.23 -8.04 -11.88
N PHE A 261 -4.27 -7.52 -10.66
CA PHE A 261 -3.35 -7.89 -9.59
C PHE A 261 -3.45 -9.37 -9.19
N GLY A 262 -4.65 -9.98 -9.25
CA GLY A 262 -4.85 -11.40 -8.95
C GLY A 262 -4.00 -12.33 -9.79
N GLU A 263 -3.76 -12.01 -11.08
CA GLU A 263 -2.89 -12.81 -11.94
C GLU A 263 -1.41 -12.69 -11.54
N THR A 264 -0.98 -11.60 -10.91
CA THR A 264 0.38 -11.50 -10.36
C THR A 264 0.57 -12.43 -9.16
N ILE A 265 -0.45 -12.56 -8.31
CA ILE A 265 -0.48 -13.54 -7.21
C ILE A 265 -0.43 -14.96 -7.78
N ARG A 266 -1.22 -15.22 -8.83
CA ARG A 266 -1.25 -16.52 -9.49
C ARG A 266 0.11 -16.90 -10.08
N SER A 267 0.81 -15.95 -10.68
CA SER A 267 2.17 -16.17 -11.19
C SER A 267 3.17 -16.51 -10.09
N ILE A 268 3.10 -15.84 -8.95
CA ILE A 268 4.10 -16.01 -7.87
C ILE A 268 3.80 -17.25 -7.03
N ASN A 269 2.57 -17.38 -6.50
CA ASN A 269 2.22 -18.41 -5.51
C ASN A 269 0.81 -18.99 -5.70
N GLY A 270 0.31 -19.00 -6.94
CA GLY A 270 -1.08 -19.37 -7.24
C GLY A 270 -1.50 -20.77 -6.78
N SER A 271 -0.58 -21.74 -6.76
CA SER A 271 -0.88 -23.10 -6.27
C SER A 271 -1.28 -23.11 -4.80
N LEU A 272 -0.77 -22.17 -4.00
CA LEU A 272 -1.01 -22.10 -2.56
C LEU A 272 -2.04 -21.04 -2.16
N GLU A 273 -2.21 -19.98 -2.93
CA GLU A 273 -3.00 -18.82 -2.52
C GLU A 273 -4.26 -18.57 -3.35
N CYS A 274 -4.36 -19.16 -4.56
CA CYS A 274 -5.51 -18.93 -5.45
C CYS A 274 -6.58 -20.03 -5.35
N ASN A 275 -7.74 -19.79 -5.98
CA ASN A 275 -8.86 -20.75 -6.07
C ASN A 275 -9.41 -21.19 -4.71
N GLY A 276 -9.40 -20.29 -3.72
CA GLY A 276 -9.93 -20.54 -2.38
C GLY A 276 -8.90 -21.11 -1.40
N ASN A 277 -7.64 -21.33 -1.81
CA ASN A 277 -6.56 -21.72 -0.93
C ASN A 277 -5.93 -20.47 -0.28
N ASN A 278 -5.48 -20.60 0.98
CA ASN A 278 -4.79 -19.54 1.74
C ASN A 278 -5.29 -18.11 1.49
N THR A 279 -6.62 -17.93 1.50
CA THR A 279 -7.26 -16.65 1.19
C THR A 279 -6.75 -15.49 2.05
N ALA A 280 -6.30 -15.76 3.27
CA ALA A 280 -5.71 -14.74 4.15
C ALA A 280 -4.42 -14.17 3.55
N GLN A 281 -3.56 -14.99 2.96
CA GLN A 281 -2.32 -14.56 2.30
C GLN A 281 -2.64 -13.73 1.06
N MET A 282 -3.56 -14.20 0.21
CA MET A 282 -4.04 -13.44 -0.94
C MET A 282 -4.59 -12.07 -0.53
N GLN A 283 -5.43 -12.02 0.49
CA GLN A 283 -6.01 -10.76 0.99
C GLN A 283 -4.94 -9.82 1.54
N HIS A 284 -3.93 -10.33 2.20
CA HIS A 284 -2.80 -9.51 2.67
C HIS A 284 -2.06 -8.86 1.49
N ARG A 285 -1.76 -9.60 0.39
CA ARG A 285 -1.17 -9.03 -0.82
C ARG A 285 -2.06 -7.94 -1.43
N ILE A 286 -3.38 -8.18 -1.51
CA ILE A 286 -4.35 -7.20 -2.03
C ILE A 286 -4.35 -5.93 -1.18
N SER A 287 -4.35 -6.05 0.14
CA SER A 287 -4.32 -4.90 1.05
C SER A 287 -3.06 -4.07 0.88
N LEU A 288 -1.89 -4.70 0.74
CA LEU A 288 -0.62 -4.03 0.45
C LEU A 288 -0.69 -3.29 -0.89
N TYR A 289 -1.19 -3.95 -1.93
CA TYR A 289 -1.33 -3.34 -3.25
C TYR A 289 -2.25 -2.11 -3.22
N GLN A 290 -3.42 -2.22 -2.59
CA GLN A 290 -4.35 -1.11 -2.44
C GLN A 290 -3.74 0.08 -1.69
N SER A 291 -2.99 -0.19 -0.63
CA SER A 291 -2.27 0.84 0.12
C SER A 291 -1.21 1.54 -0.74
N PHE A 292 -0.46 0.78 -1.53
CA PHE A 292 0.60 1.33 -2.37
C PHE A 292 0.05 2.11 -3.56
N VAL A 293 -1.02 1.68 -4.23
CA VAL A 293 -1.66 2.48 -5.28
C VAL A 293 -2.25 3.78 -4.74
N GLN A 294 -2.80 3.76 -3.53
CA GLN A 294 -3.27 4.97 -2.86
C GLN A 294 -2.12 5.94 -2.58
N LEU A 295 -1.00 5.45 -2.06
CA LEU A 295 0.21 6.24 -1.80
C LEU A 295 0.78 6.84 -3.10
N LEU A 296 0.68 6.12 -4.20
CA LEU A 296 1.12 6.58 -5.53
C LEU A 296 0.11 7.49 -6.22
N GLY A 297 -1.06 7.74 -5.63
CA GLY A 297 -2.10 8.61 -6.21
C GLY A 297 -2.78 8.02 -7.44
N THR A 298 -2.92 6.69 -7.49
CA THR A 298 -3.59 5.99 -8.59
C THR A 298 -4.69 5.05 -8.06
N VAL A 299 -5.34 4.31 -8.95
CA VAL A 299 -6.42 3.37 -8.63
C VAL A 299 -5.98 1.93 -8.86
N PRO A 300 -6.50 0.95 -8.12
CA PRO A 300 -6.02 -0.43 -8.19
C PRO A 300 -6.41 -1.19 -9.47
N GLY A 301 -7.39 -0.72 -10.22
CA GLY A 301 -7.97 -1.47 -11.35
C GLY A 301 -8.89 -2.59 -10.89
N GLY A 302 -9.25 -3.50 -11.83
CA GLY A 302 -10.06 -4.67 -11.56
C GLY A 302 -9.26 -5.94 -11.26
N ASN A 303 -9.98 -7.07 -11.04
CA ASN A 303 -9.40 -8.41 -10.90
C ASN A 303 -8.28 -8.50 -9.83
N LEU A 304 -8.61 -8.06 -8.61
CA LEU A 304 -7.62 -8.00 -7.51
C LEU A 304 -7.31 -9.38 -6.93
N SER A 305 -8.28 -10.30 -6.97
CA SER A 305 -8.16 -11.66 -6.40
C SER A 305 -7.94 -12.72 -7.48
N CYS A 306 -7.49 -13.86 -7.09
CA CYS A 306 -7.33 -15.06 -7.88
C CYS A 306 -8.00 -16.27 -7.21
#